data_4beb8beedd78f9da8a90ba43eab1c1eb
#
_entry.id   4beb8beedd78f9da8a90ba43eab1c1eb
#
_cell.length_a   1.000
_cell.length_b   1.000
_cell.length_c   1.000
_cell.angle_alpha   90.00
_cell.angle_beta   90.00
_cell.angle_gamma   90.00
#
_symmetry.space_group_name_H-M   'P 1'
#
loop_
_entity.id
_entity.type
_entity.pdbx_description
1 polymer ?
#
loop_
_entity_poly.entity_id
_entity_poly.type
_entity_poly.pdbx_seq_one_letter_code
_entity_poly.pdbx_strand_id
1 'polypeptide(L)'
;MPPYDFQNLVAALLEAMGYHVLWIAPPGPDRGIDMIAHTDPLGTSNPRIKVQVKRQGDTKISREGVSSFVGTLGSQDVGIYVSAGGFTAEAEREARSQEQRRVTLIDLDRLVELWIEHSSRLDDADRQRLPLKPIYFLTPRD
;
A
#
# COMPACT_ATOMS: atom_id res chain seq x y z
N MET A 1 -7.27 -10.92 -10.04
CA MET A 1 -5.90 -11.06 -9.47
C MET A 1 -6.00 -11.76 -8.12
N PRO A 2 -5.31 -12.88 -7.92
CA PRO A 2 -5.28 -13.52 -6.60
C PRO A 2 -4.71 -12.62 -5.51
N PRO A 3 -5.12 -12.78 -4.24
CA PRO A 3 -4.65 -11.92 -3.14
C PRO A 3 -3.14 -11.85 -3.00
N TYR A 4 -2.45 -12.98 -3.20
CA TYR A 4 -0.99 -13.02 -3.08
C TYR A 4 -0.30 -12.25 -4.20
N ASP A 5 -0.87 -12.24 -5.40
CA ASP A 5 -0.34 -11.45 -6.52
C ASP A 5 -0.50 -9.96 -6.27
N PHE A 6 -1.62 -9.55 -5.69
CA PHE A 6 -1.84 -8.16 -5.30
C PHE A 6 -0.85 -7.72 -4.22
N GLN A 7 -0.59 -8.59 -3.26
CA GLN A 7 0.42 -8.35 -2.22
C GLN A 7 1.81 -8.15 -2.83
N ASN A 8 2.19 -9.00 -3.79
CA ASN A 8 3.47 -8.88 -4.49
C ASN A 8 3.55 -7.61 -5.35
N LEU A 9 2.42 -7.19 -5.94
CA LEU A 9 2.34 -5.92 -6.68
C LEU A 9 2.65 -4.75 -5.75
N VAL A 10 2.06 -4.73 -4.57
CA VAL A 10 2.30 -3.67 -3.58
C VAL A 10 3.76 -3.68 -3.13
N ALA A 11 4.33 -4.86 -2.89
CA ALA A 11 5.75 -4.99 -2.52
C ALA A 11 6.66 -4.42 -3.61
N ALA A 12 6.40 -4.73 -4.88
CA ALA A 12 7.16 -4.21 -6.00
C ALA A 12 7.08 -2.68 -6.07
N LEU A 13 5.90 -2.12 -5.84
CA LEU A 13 5.71 -0.67 -5.82
C LEU A 13 6.55 -0.03 -4.70
N LEU A 14 6.50 -0.58 -3.49
CA LEU A 14 7.27 -0.04 -2.37
C LEU A 14 8.78 -0.06 -2.66
N GLU A 15 9.28 -1.14 -3.24
CA GLU A 15 10.68 -1.22 -3.67
C GLU A 15 11.00 -0.15 -4.72
N ALA A 16 10.12 0.05 -5.70
CA ALA A 16 10.30 1.09 -6.73
C ALA A 16 10.30 2.50 -6.13
N MET A 17 9.61 2.70 -5.02
CA MET A 17 9.59 3.97 -4.29
C MET A 17 10.82 4.19 -3.41
N GLY A 18 11.70 3.19 -3.29
CA GLY A 18 12.92 3.28 -2.51
C GLY A 18 12.90 2.62 -1.15
N TYR A 19 11.78 1.99 -0.78
CA TYR A 19 11.72 1.21 0.45
C TYR A 19 12.29 -0.19 0.24
N HIS A 20 12.69 -0.83 1.33
CA HIS A 20 13.21 -2.19 1.32
C HIS A 20 12.21 -3.10 2.01
N VAL A 21 11.56 -3.99 1.24
CA VAL A 21 10.58 -4.94 1.77
C VAL A 21 11.34 -6.16 2.26
N LEU A 22 11.49 -6.28 3.58
CA LEU A 22 12.33 -7.31 4.20
C LEU A 22 11.53 -8.55 4.62
N TRP A 23 10.21 -8.45 4.66
CA TRP A 23 9.36 -9.57 5.01
C TRP A 23 8.01 -9.44 4.32
N ILE A 24 7.53 -10.54 3.74
CA ILE A 24 6.19 -10.65 3.15
C ILE A 24 5.54 -11.88 3.77
N ALA A 25 4.31 -11.73 4.26
CA ALA A 25 3.57 -12.83 4.84
C ALA A 25 3.35 -13.95 3.81
N PRO A 26 3.54 -15.22 4.20
CA PRO A 26 3.24 -16.33 3.30
C PRO A 26 1.74 -16.41 3.01
N PRO A 27 1.32 -17.06 1.90
CA PRO A 27 -0.08 -17.29 1.63
C PRO A 27 -0.74 -18.03 2.79
N GLY A 28 -1.97 -17.63 3.13
CA GLY A 28 -2.69 -18.24 4.23
C GLY A 28 -3.72 -17.29 4.81
N PRO A 29 -4.26 -17.63 6.00
CA PRO A 29 -5.25 -16.78 6.66
C PRO A 29 -4.70 -15.39 6.93
N ASP A 30 -5.56 -14.39 6.74
CA ASP A 30 -5.23 -12.99 7.00
C ASP A 30 -4.95 -12.79 8.49
N ARG A 31 -3.77 -12.25 8.81
CA ARG A 31 -3.33 -11.97 10.18
C ARG A 31 -3.08 -10.49 10.43
N GLY A 32 -3.54 -9.63 9.52
CA GLY A 32 -3.49 -8.19 9.68
C GLY A 32 -2.26 -7.49 9.14
N ILE A 33 -1.07 -8.13 9.15
CA ILE A 33 0.15 -7.54 8.60
C ILE A 33 0.62 -8.41 7.45
N ASP A 34 0.70 -7.81 6.27
CA ASP A 34 1.06 -8.53 5.05
C ASP A 34 2.52 -8.37 4.67
N MET A 35 3.15 -7.27 5.06
CA MET A 35 4.58 -7.07 4.83
C MET A 35 5.16 -6.05 5.78
N ILE A 36 6.49 -6.10 5.93
CA ILE A 36 7.26 -5.14 6.72
C ILE A 36 8.34 -4.57 5.83
N ALA A 37 8.42 -3.24 5.78
CA ALA A 37 9.41 -2.52 5.00
C ALA A 37 10.20 -1.56 5.88
N HIS A 38 11.34 -1.13 5.36
CA HIS A 38 12.24 -0.20 6.03
C HIS A 38 12.81 0.80 5.02
N THR A 39 13.39 1.88 5.51
CA THR A 39 14.04 2.88 4.66
C THR A 39 15.49 2.50 4.32
N ASP A 40 16.05 1.52 5.01
CA ASP A 40 17.41 1.02 4.77
C ASP A 40 17.40 -0.47 4.44
N PRO A 41 18.42 -0.98 3.73
CA PRO A 41 18.42 -2.37 3.26
C PRO A 41 18.57 -3.43 4.36
N LEU A 42 19.03 -3.06 5.54
CA LEU A 42 19.22 -4.00 6.64
C LEU A 42 18.13 -3.95 7.69
N GLY A 43 17.20 -3.00 7.56
CA GLY A 43 16.09 -2.85 8.50
C GLY A 43 16.52 -2.35 9.88
N THR A 44 17.58 -1.55 9.94
CA THR A 44 18.11 -1.03 11.21
C THR A 44 17.63 0.36 11.55
N SER A 45 17.05 1.07 10.58
CA SER A 45 16.56 2.45 10.77
C SER A 45 15.09 2.50 11.08
N ASN A 46 14.68 3.46 11.90
CA ASN A 46 13.29 3.80 12.10
C ASN A 46 12.83 4.81 11.03
N PRO A 47 11.55 4.84 10.67
CA PRO A 47 10.49 3.98 11.18
C PRO A 47 10.48 2.61 10.50
N ARG A 48 9.96 1.60 11.22
CA ARG A 48 9.54 0.36 10.61
C ARG A 48 8.16 0.59 9.97
N ILE A 49 7.97 0.11 8.76
CA ILE A 49 6.74 0.31 8.00
C ILE A 49 5.98 -1.00 7.96
N LYS A 50 4.82 -1.05 8.60
CA LYS A 50 3.91 -2.19 8.54
C LYS A 50 2.84 -1.95 7.49
N VAL A 51 2.61 -2.94 6.63
CA VAL A 51 1.69 -2.79 5.50
C VAL A 51 0.61 -3.85 5.59
N GLN A 52 -0.64 -3.42 5.46
CA GLN A 52 -1.79 -4.31 5.31
C GLN A 52 -2.42 -4.07 3.94
N VAL A 53 -2.82 -5.16 3.27
CA VAL A 53 -3.32 -5.12 1.90
C VAL A 53 -4.65 -5.86 1.83
N LYS A 54 -5.68 -5.22 1.28
CA LYS A 54 -6.98 -5.83 1.02
C LYS A 54 -7.32 -5.70 -0.46
N ARG A 55 -7.39 -6.85 -1.15
CA ARG A 55 -7.65 -6.90 -2.58
C ARG A 55 -9.14 -6.75 -2.92
N GLN A 56 -10.02 -7.18 -2.04
CA GLN A 56 -11.47 -7.20 -2.34
C GLN A 56 -11.98 -5.80 -2.65
N GLY A 57 -12.48 -5.62 -3.88
CA GLY A 57 -12.82 -4.31 -4.42
C GLY A 57 -14.26 -3.85 -4.20
N ASP A 58 -15.09 -4.69 -3.59
CA ASP A 58 -16.51 -4.41 -3.36
C ASP A 58 -16.84 -3.93 -1.94
N THR A 59 -15.85 -3.93 -1.05
CA THR A 59 -16.05 -3.57 0.35
C THR A 59 -15.04 -2.51 0.77
N LYS A 60 -15.54 -1.39 1.28
CA LYS A 60 -14.71 -0.34 1.85
C LYS A 60 -14.25 -0.73 3.25
N ILE A 61 -13.02 -0.36 3.59
CA ILE A 61 -12.51 -0.53 4.94
C ILE A 61 -13.17 0.51 5.86
N SER A 62 -13.68 0.03 6.97
CA SER A 62 -14.37 0.85 7.95
C SER A 62 -13.41 1.52 8.92
N ARG A 63 -13.92 2.44 9.74
CA ARG A 63 -13.18 3.04 10.84
C ARG A 63 -12.58 1.97 11.76
N GLU A 64 -13.36 0.93 12.08
CA GLU A 64 -12.91 -0.16 12.95
C GLU A 64 -11.75 -0.93 12.31
N GLY A 65 -11.78 -1.11 10.99
CA GLY A 65 -10.68 -1.74 10.27
C GLY A 65 -9.39 -0.95 10.38
N VAL A 66 -9.46 0.38 10.24
CA VAL A 66 -8.29 1.24 10.40
C VAL A 66 -7.83 1.25 11.86
N SER A 67 -8.74 1.34 12.81
CA SER A 67 -8.42 1.32 14.24
C SER A 67 -7.70 0.03 14.65
N SER A 68 -8.18 -1.11 14.17
CA SER A 68 -7.52 -2.40 14.41
C SER A 68 -6.10 -2.42 13.86
N PHE A 69 -5.91 -1.89 12.66
CA PHE A 69 -4.59 -1.81 12.06
C PHE A 69 -3.65 -0.92 12.88
N VAL A 70 -4.13 0.26 13.31
CA VAL A 70 -3.37 1.16 14.18
C VAL A 70 -2.93 0.44 15.46
N GLY A 71 -3.80 -0.41 16.00
CA GLY A 71 -3.48 -1.20 17.21
C GLY A 71 -2.32 -2.17 17.05
N THR A 72 -1.95 -2.52 15.82
CA THR A 72 -0.79 -3.39 15.56
C THR A 72 0.53 -2.62 15.50
N LEU A 73 0.50 -1.29 15.46
CA LEU A 73 1.70 -0.47 15.29
C LEU A 73 2.37 -0.22 16.63
N GLY A 74 3.69 -0.37 16.66
CA GLY A 74 4.50 0.04 17.79
C GLY A 74 4.77 1.53 17.78
N SER A 75 5.45 2.03 18.81
CA SER A 75 5.71 3.46 18.99
C SER A 75 6.60 4.07 17.89
N GLN A 76 7.44 3.25 17.26
CA GLN A 76 8.33 3.69 16.19
C GLN A 76 7.89 3.20 14.81
N ASP A 77 6.65 2.68 14.72
CA ASP A 77 6.12 2.16 13.47
C ASP A 77 5.28 3.21 12.77
N VAL A 78 5.25 3.14 11.44
CA VAL A 78 4.23 3.80 10.63
C VAL A 78 3.48 2.72 9.85
N GLY A 79 2.25 3.00 9.47
CA GLY A 79 1.41 2.04 8.76
C GLY A 79 1.06 2.50 7.36
N ILE A 80 0.96 1.55 6.46
CA ILE A 80 0.39 1.74 5.13
C ILE A 80 -0.73 0.71 4.97
N TYR A 81 -1.93 1.18 4.71
CA TYR A 81 -3.07 0.30 4.47
C TYR A 81 -3.54 0.48 3.02
N VAL A 82 -3.41 -0.57 2.22
CA VAL A 82 -3.80 -0.56 0.80
C VAL A 82 -5.11 -1.33 0.66
N SER A 83 -6.13 -0.70 0.09
CA SER A 83 -7.42 -1.33 -0.14
C SER A 83 -7.93 -1.03 -1.53
N ALA A 84 -8.12 -2.07 -2.36
CA ALA A 84 -8.72 -1.92 -3.68
C ALA A 84 -10.18 -1.44 -3.60
N GLY A 85 -10.89 -1.78 -2.52
CA GLY A 85 -12.26 -1.33 -2.29
C GLY A 85 -12.38 0.07 -1.70
N GLY A 86 -11.25 0.66 -1.29
CA GLY A 86 -11.22 2.00 -0.70
C GLY A 86 -11.55 2.00 0.79
N PHE A 87 -11.84 3.19 1.29
CA PHE A 87 -12.05 3.46 2.72
C PHE A 87 -13.29 4.33 2.90
N THR A 88 -13.99 4.14 4.01
CA THR A 88 -15.10 5.03 4.35
C THR A 88 -14.57 6.40 4.77
N ALA A 89 -15.42 7.42 4.75
CA ALA A 89 -15.05 8.75 5.22
C ALA A 89 -14.61 8.72 6.69
N GLU A 90 -15.26 7.89 7.51
CA GLU A 90 -14.93 7.70 8.91
C GLU A 90 -13.55 7.06 9.07
N ALA A 91 -13.22 6.10 8.20
CA ALA A 91 -11.90 5.47 8.18
C ALA A 91 -10.80 6.49 7.85
N GLU A 92 -11.04 7.34 6.86
CA GLU A 92 -10.09 8.40 6.50
C GLU A 92 -9.88 9.38 7.65
N ARG A 93 -10.95 9.75 8.36
CA ARG A 93 -10.84 10.62 9.54
C ARG A 93 -10.05 9.96 10.65
N GLU A 94 -10.28 8.66 10.89
CA GLU A 94 -9.55 7.91 11.91
C GLU A 94 -8.05 7.90 11.60
N ALA A 95 -7.67 7.68 10.34
CA ALA A 95 -6.26 7.70 9.94
C ALA A 95 -5.64 9.09 10.15
N ARG A 96 -6.36 10.16 9.79
CA ARG A 96 -5.87 11.53 9.95
C ARG A 96 -5.72 11.96 11.41
N SER A 97 -6.48 11.36 12.32
CA SER A 97 -6.44 11.70 13.74
C SER A 97 -5.23 11.13 14.47
N GLN A 98 -4.49 10.22 13.84
CA GLN A 98 -3.34 9.58 14.48
C GLN A 98 -2.13 10.51 14.47
N GLU A 99 -1.68 10.92 15.66
CA GLU A 99 -0.54 11.83 15.81
C GLU A 99 0.78 11.07 15.97
N GLN A 100 0.78 9.96 16.70
CA GLN A 100 1.98 9.21 17.02
C GLN A 100 2.15 7.97 16.13
N ARG A 101 1.06 7.27 15.81
CA ARG A 101 1.06 6.06 15.00
C ARG A 101 0.46 6.38 13.65
N ARG A 102 1.24 7.08 12.82
CA ARG A 102 0.76 7.57 11.53
C ARG A 102 0.42 6.44 10.59
N VAL A 103 -0.69 6.58 9.89
CA VAL A 103 -1.19 5.62 8.90
C VAL A 103 -1.47 6.36 7.60
N THR A 104 -0.98 5.80 6.50
CA THR A 104 -1.30 6.26 5.15
C THR A 104 -2.25 5.26 4.51
N LEU A 105 -3.37 5.76 4.00
CA LEU A 105 -4.36 4.95 3.30
C LEU A 105 -4.15 5.10 1.80
N ILE A 106 -4.09 3.98 1.09
CA ILE A 106 -3.92 3.95 -0.36
C ILE A 106 -5.08 3.16 -0.95
N ASP A 107 -5.96 3.86 -1.67
CA ASP A 107 -7.02 3.23 -2.44
C ASP A 107 -6.52 2.83 -3.83
N LEU A 108 -7.40 2.26 -4.65
CA LEU A 108 -7.00 1.78 -5.98
C LEU A 108 -6.52 2.93 -6.88
N ASP A 109 -7.21 4.07 -6.85
CA ASP A 109 -6.83 5.22 -7.67
C ASP A 109 -5.43 5.72 -7.31
N ARG A 110 -5.15 5.85 -6.02
CA ARG A 110 -3.85 6.28 -5.55
C ARG A 110 -2.77 5.25 -5.86
N LEU A 111 -3.10 3.96 -5.75
CA LEU A 111 -2.17 2.88 -6.11
C LEU A 111 -1.75 2.98 -7.58
N VAL A 112 -2.71 3.19 -8.48
CA VAL A 112 -2.45 3.34 -9.92
C VAL A 112 -1.59 4.58 -10.19
N GLU A 113 -1.88 5.71 -9.55
CA GLU A 113 -1.07 6.92 -9.69
C GLU A 113 0.39 6.66 -9.29
N LEU A 114 0.60 6.03 -8.14
CA LEU A 114 1.95 5.72 -7.66
C LEU A 114 2.66 4.73 -8.59
N TRP A 115 1.94 3.75 -9.13
CA TRP A 115 2.49 2.79 -10.08
C TRP A 115 2.99 3.49 -11.33
N ILE A 116 2.21 4.42 -11.88
CA ILE A 116 2.60 5.21 -13.06
C ILE A 116 3.82 6.08 -12.74
N GLU A 117 3.80 6.78 -11.61
CA GLU A 117 4.90 7.68 -11.21
C GLU A 117 6.24 6.93 -11.07
N HIS A 118 6.20 5.68 -10.62
CA HIS A 118 7.40 4.91 -10.31
C HIS A 118 7.67 3.78 -11.30
N SER A 119 6.94 3.74 -12.42
CA SER A 119 7.05 2.65 -13.41
C SER A 119 8.44 2.50 -13.99
N SER A 120 9.21 3.58 -14.13
CA SER A 120 10.57 3.54 -14.65
C SER A 120 11.54 2.78 -13.75
N ARG A 121 11.21 2.60 -12.48
CA ARG A 121 12.02 1.87 -11.50
C ARG A 121 11.59 0.43 -11.31
N LEU A 122 10.51 0.02 -12.00
CA LEU A 122 10.05 -1.37 -11.99
C LEU A 122 10.79 -2.14 -13.07
N ASP A 123 11.09 -3.41 -12.83
CA ASP A 123 11.58 -4.28 -13.88
C ASP A 123 10.43 -4.73 -14.79
N ASP A 124 10.76 -5.41 -15.90
CA ASP A 124 9.74 -5.80 -16.88
C ASP A 124 8.73 -6.80 -16.29
N ALA A 125 9.20 -7.73 -15.45
CA ALA A 125 8.32 -8.70 -14.82
C ALA A 125 7.32 -8.01 -13.88
N ASP A 126 7.77 -7.03 -13.10
CA ASP A 126 6.91 -6.29 -12.19
C ASP A 126 5.91 -5.41 -12.94
N ARG A 127 6.32 -4.79 -14.05
CA ARG A 127 5.40 -4.01 -14.89
C ARG A 127 4.23 -4.82 -15.39
N GLN A 128 4.44 -6.12 -15.63
CA GLN A 128 3.38 -7.02 -16.11
C GLN A 128 2.33 -7.31 -15.03
N ARG A 129 2.60 -7.04 -13.76
CA ARG A 129 1.63 -7.23 -12.67
C ARG A 129 0.45 -6.29 -12.80
N LEU A 130 0.68 -5.09 -13.35
CA LEU A 130 -0.36 -4.10 -13.62
C LEU A 130 -0.05 -3.46 -14.97
N PRO A 131 -0.37 -4.15 -16.09
CA PRO A 131 -0.02 -3.67 -17.42
C PRO A 131 -0.89 -2.48 -17.81
N LEU A 132 -0.31 -1.29 -17.75
CA LEU A 132 -0.98 -0.05 -18.13
C LEU A 132 -0.43 0.42 -19.47
N LYS A 133 -1.33 0.88 -20.34
CA LYS A 133 -0.95 1.49 -21.61
C LYS A 133 -1.27 2.97 -21.55
N PRO A 134 -0.34 3.85 -21.99
CA PRO A 134 -0.66 5.27 -22.04
C PRO A 134 -1.78 5.53 -23.05
N ILE A 135 -2.73 6.35 -22.65
CA ILE A 135 -3.80 6.83 -23.52
C ILE A 135 -3.60 8.33 -23.67
N TYR A 136 -3.48 8.78 -24.93
CA TYR A 136 -3.27 10.19 -25.23
C TYR A 136 -4.60 10.82 -25.59
N PHE A 137 -4.93 11.90 -24.93
CA PHE A 137 -6.11 12.71 -25.23
C PHE A 137 -5.69 14.02 -25.87
N LEU A 138 -6.45 14.45 -26.86
CA LEU A 138 -6.29 15.80 -27.38
C LEU A 138 -6.82 16.79 -26.34
N THR A 139 -5.94 17.71 -25.91
CA THR A 139 -6.34 18.75 -25.00
C THR A 139 -6.77 19.96 -25.80
N PRO A 140 -7.96 20.55 -25.54
CA PRO A 140 -8.35 21.78 -26.21
C PRO A 140 -7.33 22.87 -25.94
N ARG A 141 -7.00 23.65 -26.97
CA ARG A 141 -6.14 24.84 -26.82
C ARG A 141 -7.01 25.97 -26.31
N ASP A 142 -6.56 26.62 -25.29
CA ASP A 142 -7.20 27.81 -24.77
C ASP A 142 -6.89 29.03 -25.65
#